data_2b78636db6f1f815ef04b444b39e6cb3
#
_entry.id   2b78636db6f1f815ef04b444b39e6cb3
#
_cell.length_a   1.000
_cell.length_b   1.000
_cell.length_c   1.000
_cell.angle_alpha   90.00
_cell.angle_beta   90.00
_cell.angle_gamma   90.00
#
_symmetry.space_group_name_H-M   'P 1'
#
loop_
_entity.id
_entity.type
_entity.pdbx_description
1 polymer ?
#
loop_
_entity_poly.entity_id
_entity_poly.type
_entity_poly.pdbx_seq_one_letter_code
_entity_poly.pdbx_strand_id
1 'polypeptide(L)'
;MALDTHPGIAPYDAPVKDLYEIGEMPPLGHVPKQMYAWAIRQDRHGEPESAMQVEVVDTWKLDSNEVLVLVMAAGVNYNGVWAALGQPISPFDGHKQPYHIAGSDASGIVWAV
;
A
#
# COMPACT_ATOMS: atom_id res chain seq x y z
N MET A 1 -8.57 -25.36 17.40
CA MET A 1 -8.64 -23.99 16.90
C MET A 1 -9.60 -23.91 15.73
N ALA A 2 -10.48 -22.94 15.75
CA ALA A 2 -11.54 -22.87 14.75
C ALA A 2 -11.20 -22.06 13.49
N LEU A 3 -9.99 -21.56 13.35
CA LEU A 3 -9.60 -20.72 12.23
C LEU A 3 -9.65 -21.46 10.90
N ASP A 4 -9.31 -22.72 10.90
CA ASP A 4 -9.28 -23.57 9.73
C ASP A 4 -10.66 -23.94 9.20
N THR A 5 -11.71 -23.61 9.96
CA THR A 5 -13.07 -23.93 9.57
C THR A 5 -13.75 -22.85 8.73
N HIS A 6 -13.09 -21.73 8.51
CA HIS A 6 -13.63 -20.63 7.72
C HIS A 6 -13.27 -20.78 6.25
N PRO A 7 -14.22 -21.07 5.38
CA PRO A 7 -13.94 -21.13 3.96
C PRO A 7 -13.50 -19.75 3.45
N GLY A 8 -12.51 -19.71 2.59
CA GLY A 8 -11.97 -18.48 2.05
C GLY A 8 -10.87 -17.85 2.90
N ILE A 9 -10.61 -18.38 4.09
CA ILE A 9 -9.48 -17.98 4.91
C ILE A 9 -8.55 -19.20 5.03
N ALA A 10 -7.37 -19.10 4.47
CA ALA A 10 -6.38 -20.18 4.51
C ALA A 10 -5.03 -19.64 4.96
N PRO A 11 -4.95 -18.99 6.13
CA PRO A 11 -3.73 -18.29 6.51
C PRO A 11 -2.53 -19.21 6.74
N TYR A 12 -2.77 -20.46 7.08
CA TYR A 12 -1.68 -21.39 7.42
C TYR A 12 -1.09 -22.07 6.19
N ASP A 13 -1.87 -22.17 5.11
CA ASP A 13 -1.44 -22.82 3.88
C ASP A 13 -0.98 -21.83 2.83
N ALA A 14 -1.06 -20.55 3.12
CA ALA A 14 -0.67 -19.51 2.17
C ALA A 14 0.85 -19.58 1.92
N PRO A 15 1.28 -19.47 0.66
CA PRO A 15 2.70 -19.49 0.35
C PRO A 15 3.43 -18.25 0.88
N VAL A 16 4.67 -18.42 1.27
CA VAL A 16 5.57 -17.31 1.61
C VAL A 16 6.17 -16.78 0.33
N LYS A 17 5.87 -15.53 0.01
CA LYS A 17 6.34 -14.86 -1.21
C LYS A 17 6.90 -13.48 -0.87
N ASP A 18 7.66 -12.92 -1.78
CA ASP A 18 8.16 -11.55 -1.65
C ASP A 18 7.21 -10.52 -2.24
N LEU A 19 6.29 -10.95 -3.09
CA LEU A 19 5.29 -10.09 -3.71
C LEU A 19 4.00 -10.89 -3.90
N TYR A 20 2.87 -10.32 -3.48
CA TYR A 20 1.57 -10.95 -3.60
C TYR A 20 0.72 -10.25 -4.63
N GLU A 21 0.01 -11.04 -5.44
CA GLU A 21 -0.93 -10.54 -6.44
C GLU A 21 -2.27 -10.23 -5.79
N ILE A 22 -3.12 -9.49 -6.51
CA ILE A 22 -4.48 -9.17 -6.05
C ILE A 22 -5.23 -10.48 -5.79
N GLY A 23 -5.87 -10.56 -4.63
CA GLY A 23 -6.62 -11.74 -4.21
C GLY A 23 -5.80 -12.77 -3.44
N GLU A 24 -4.50 -12.61 -3.38
CA GLU A 24 -3.64 -13.46 -2.55
C GLU A 24 -3.46 -12.84 -1.16
N MET A 25 -3.28 -13.69 -0.16
CA MET A 25 -2.93 -13.24 1.19
C MET A 25 -1.65 -13.92 1.65
N PRO A 26 -0.77 -13.18 2.34
CA PRO A 26 0.38 -13.80 3.00
C PRO A 26 -0.06 -14.65 4.20
N PRO A 27 0.82 -15.58 4.65
CA PRO A 27 0.60 -16.22 5.94
C PRO A 27 0.50 -15.19 7.05
N LEU A 28 -0.23 -15.51 8.09
CA LEU A 28 -0.50 -14.59 9.19
C LEU A 28 0.80 -13.97 9.73
N GLY A 29 0.90 -12.65 9.68
CA GLY A 29 2.05 -11.91 10.19
C GLY A 29 3.26 -11.86 9.28
N HIS A 30 3.24 -12.55 8.14
CA HIS A 30 4.34 -12.45 7.18
C HIS A 30 4.28 -11.14 6.42
N VAL A 31 5.38 -10.40 6.41
CA VAL A 31 5.51 -9.14 5.68
C VAL A 31 6.31 -9.41 4.41
N PRO A 32 5.70 -9.24 3.21
CA PRO A 32 6.43 -9.40 1.96
C PRO A 32 7.46 -8.28 1.80
N LYS A 33 8.53 -8.55 1.06
CA LYS A 33 9.58 -7.57 0.81
C LYS A 33 9.14 -6.46 -0.12
N GLN A 34 8.18 -6.75 -1.00
CA GLN A 34 7.69 -5.82 -2.01
C GLN A 34 6.18 -5.80 -2.02
N MET A 35 5.61 -4.73 -2.56
CA MET A 35 4.18 -4.56 -2.68
C MET A 35 3.84 -3.76 -3.93
N TYR A 36 2.63 -3.97 -4.44
CA TYR A 36 2.06 -3.09 -5.45
C TYR A 36 1.52 -1.82 -4.79
N ALA A 37 1.74 -0.70 -5.44
CA ALA A 37 1.22 0.58 -4.97
C ALA A 37 0.87 1.48 -6.15
N TRP A 38 -0.16 2.30 -5.97
CA TRP A 38 -0.43 3.42 -6.87
C TRP A 38 0.56 4.52 -6.52
N ALA A 39 1.55 4.72 -7.37
CA ALA A 39 2.65 5.63 -7.12
C ALA A 39 2.57 6.85 -8.04
N ILE A 40 2.97 7.98 -7.48
CA ILE A 40 3.14 9.24 -8.17
C ILE A 40 4.62 9.57 -8.15
N ARG A 41 5.16 10.01 -9.28
CA ARG A 41 6.52 10.51 -9.36
C ARG A 41 6.52 11.99 -9.68
N GLN A 42 7.52 12.71 -9.17
CA GLN A 42 7.56 14.17 -9.32
C GLN A 42 7.61 14.59 -10.79
N ASP A 43 8.28 13.84 -11.63
CA ASP A 43 8.38 14.11 -13.07
C ASP A 43 7.12 13.71 -13.85
N ARG A 44 6.15 13.07 -13.18
CA ARG A 44 4.88 12.65 -13.79
C ARG A 44 3.68 13.46 -13.31
N HIS A 45 3.88 14.55 -12.55
CA HIS A 45 2.75 15.38 -12.14
C HIS A 45 1.89 15.78 -13.33
N GLY A 46 0.58 15.63 -13.20
CA GLY A 46 -0.36 15.90 -14.27
C GLY A 46 -1.70 15.23 -13.99
N GLU A 47 -2.44 14.93 -15.04
CA GLU A 47 -3.73 14.28 -14.92
C GLU A 47 -3.59 12.95 -14.16
N PRO A 48 -4.50 12.66 -13.20
CA PRO A 48 -4.38 11.46 -12.37
C PRO A 48 -4.24 10.16 -13.14
N GLU A 49 -4.93 10.03 -14.26
CA GLU A 49 -4.88 8.81 -15.08
C GLU A 49 -3.51 8.52 -15.66
N SER A 50 -2.66 9.53 -15.77
CA SER A 50 -1.29 9.40 -16.26
C SER A 50 -0.27 9.46 -15.14
N ALA A 51 -0.54 10.27 -14.11
CA ALA A 51 0.39 10.48 -13.00
C ALA A 51 0.42 9.30 -12.03
N MET A 52 -0.73 8.70 -11.77
CA MET A 52 -0.83 7.55 -10.88
C MET A 52 -0.63 6.27 -11.68
N GLN A 53 0.40 5.51 -11.34
CA GLN A 53 0.69 4.24 -12.00
C GLN A 53 0.93 3.17 -10.94
N VAL A 54 0.50 1.94 -11.23
CA VAL A 54 0.80 0.81 -10.37
C VAL A 54 2.27 0.46 -10.53
N GLU A 55 2.99 0.47 -9.44
CA GLU A 55 4.40 0.12 -9.39
C GLU A 55 4.64 -0.92 -8.32
N VAL A 56 5.69 -1.71 -8.49
CA VAL A 56 6.21 -2.58 -7.43
C VAL A 56 7.22 -1.78 -6.65
N VAL A 57 6.98 -1.63 -5.36
CA VAL A 57 7.85 -0.87 -4.46
C VAL A 57 8.24 -1.74 -3.27
N ASP A 58 9.34 -1.39 -2.63
CA ASP A 58 9.77 -2.09 -1.43
C ASP A 58 8.82 -1.77 -0.27
N THR A 59 8.49 -2.78 0.50
CA THR A 59 7.74 -2.59 1.74
C THR A 59 8.63 -1.84 2.72
N TRP A 60 8.10 -0.77 3.30
CA TRP A 60 8.88 0.09 4.18
C TRP A 60 9.16 -0.59 5.52
N LYS A 61 10.33 -0.34 6.06
CA LYS A 61 10.67 -0.76 7.41
C LYS A 61 9.94 0.10 8.43
N LEU A 62 9.50 -0.53 9.51
CA LEU A 62 8.80 0.17 10.58
C LEU A 62 9.79 0.90 11.49
N ASP A 63 9.43 2.12 11.86
CA ASP A 63 10.05 2.82 12.97
C ASP A 63 9.36 2.45 14.29
N SER A 64 9.93 2.91 15.40
CA SER A 64 9.52 2.49 16.73
C SER A 64 8.06 2.83 17.09
N ASN A 65 7.48 3.84 16.45
CA ASN A 65 6.11 4.27 16.73
C ASN A 65 5.16 3.99 15.55
N GLU A 66 5.52 3.05 14.69
CA GLU A 66 4.74 2.72 13.51
C GLU A 66 4.20 1.30 13.57
N VAL A 67 3.13 1.07 12.85
CA VAL A 67 2.58 -0.26 12.61
C VAL A 67 2.44 -0.47 11.12
N LEU A 68 2.53 -1.72 10.68
CA LEU A 68 2.22 -2.10 9.32
C LEU A 68 0.81 -2.65 9.27
N VAL A 69 0.01 -2.15 8.33
CA VAL A 69 -1.39 -2.54 8.18
C VAL A 69 -1.56 -3.33 6.89
N LEU A 70 -2.16 -4.52 6.99
CA LEU A 70 -2.69 -5.20 5.81
C LEU A 70 -3.98 -4.47 5.42
N VAL A 71 -3.94 -3.74 4.33
CA VAL A 71 -5.06 -2.90 3.90
C VAL A 71 -6.17 -3.76 3.32
N MET A 72 -7.36 -3.61 3.86
CA MET A 72 -8.56 -4.31 3.39
C MET A 72 -9.45 -3.40 2.54
N ALA A 73 -9.41 -2.10 2.80
CA ALA A 73 -10.17 -1.11 2.04
C ALA A 73 -9.47 0.24 2.12
N ALA A 74 -9.63 1.04 1.09
CA ALA A 74 -9.06 2.38 1.04
C ALA A 74 -10.11 3.34 0.45
N GLY A 75 -10.20 4.52 1.04
CA GLY A 75 -11.08 5.56 0.53
C GLY A 75 -10.44 6.28 -0.65
N VAL A 76 -11.28 6.72 -1.56
CA VAL A 76 -10.87 7.58 -2.67
C VAL A 76 -11.41 8.98 -2.40
N ASN A 77 -10.55 9.97 -2.39
CA ASN A 77 -10.98 11.34 -2.21
C ASN A 77 -10.15 12.32 -3.05
N TYR A 78 -10.59 13.57 -3.09
CA TYR A 78 -10.04 14.55 -4.04
C TYR A 78 -8.58 14.92 -3.76
N ASN A 79 -8.08 14.64 -2.56
CA ASN A 79 -6.66 14.82 -2.25
C ASN A 79 -5.75 14.01 -3.18
N GLY A 80 -6.22 12.87 -3.68
CA GLY A 80 -5.48 12.08 -4.66
C GLY A 80 -5.28 12.83 -5.98
N VAL A 81 -6.29 13.57 -6.41
CA VAL A 81 -6.18 14.41 -7.60
C VAL A 81 -5.14 15.50 -7.40
N TRP A 82 -5.18 16.19 -6.28
CA TRP A 82 -4.20 17.24 -5.96
C TRP A 82 -2.77 16.68 -5.90
N ALA A 83 -2.60 15.52 -5.31
CA ALA A 83 -1.29 14.86 -5.24
C ALA A 83 -0.77 14.52 -6.64
N ALA A 84 -1.63 14.00 -7.51
CA ALA A 84 -1.26 13.69 -8.88
C ALA A 84 -0.86 14.92 -9.68
N LEU A 85 -1.63 16.00 -9.54
CA LEU A 85 -1.34 17.28 -10.20
C LEU A 85 -0.12 17.99 -9.60
N GLY A 86 0.19 17.73 -8.33
CA GLY A 86 1.20 18.47 -7.59
C GLY A 86 0.77 19.88 -7.21
N GLN A 87 -0.52 20.14 -7.18
CA GLN A 87 -1.12 21.45 -6.91
C GLN A 87 -2.35 21.29 -6.03
N PRO A 88 -2.60 22.23 -5.12
CA PRO A 88 -1.84 23.47 -4.87
C PRO A 88 -0.45 23.25 -4.27
N ILE A 89 -0.20 22.08 -3.68
CA ILE A 89 1.09 21.73 -3.07
C ILE A 89 1.47 20.34 -3.56
N SER A 90 2.71 20.14 -3.93
CA SER A 90 3.22 18.81 -4.29
C SER A 90 3.45 17.98 -3.03
N PRO A 91 3.09 16.67 -3.02
CA PRO A 91 3.46 15.79 -1.92
C PRO A 91 4.97 15.66 -1.74
N PHE A 92 5.76 15.89 -2.78
CA PHE A 92 7.21 15.85 -2.72
C PHE A 92 7.82 17.01 -1.95
N ASP A 93 7.04 18.05 -1.64
CA ASP A 93 7.49 19.12 -0.76
C ASP A 93 7.57 18.67 0.70
N GLY A 94 6.87 17.60 1.06
CA GLY A 94 6.81 17.09 2.42
C GLY A 94 7.69 15.89 2.72
N HIS A 95 8.30 15.28 1.71
CA HIS A 95 9.18 14.12 1.92
C HIS A 95 10.24 14.02 0.83
N LYS A 96 11.22 13.13 1.06
CA LYS A 96 12.37 12.98 0.15
C LYS A 96 12.39 11.65 -0.61
N GLN A 97 11.35 10.84 -0.49
CA GLN A 97 11.29 9.59 -1.24
C GLN A 97 11.16 9.87 -2.74
N PRO A 98 11.66 8.94 -3.58
CA PRO A 98 11.60 9.13 -5.04
C PRO A 98 10.20 8.97 -5.62
N TYR A 99 9.24 8.51 -4.84
CA TYR A 99 7.84 8.36 -5.23
C TYR A 99 6.94 8.67 -4.05
N HIS A 100 5.68 8.94 -4.36
CA HIS A 100 4.63 9.12 -3.36
C HIS A 100 3.53 8.08 -3.61
N ILE A 101 3.14 7.35 -2.57
CA ILE A 101 2.04 6.41 -2.66
C ILE A 101 0.74 7.20 -2.51
N ALA A 102 -0.13 7.09 -3.51
CA ALA A 102 -1.40 7.80 -3.53
C ALA A 102 -2.35 7.28 -2.46
N GLY A 103 -3.22 8.17 -1.98
CA GLY A 103 -4.24 7.84 -1.00
C GLY A 103 -3.90 8.37 0.38
N SER A 104 -4.94 8.62 1.16
CA SER A 104 -4.80 9.15 2.52
C SER A 104 -5.64 8.40 3.54
N ASP A 105 -6.50 7.49 3.09
CA ASP A 105 -7.40 6.72 3.96
C ASP A 105 -7.23 5.24 3.70
N ALA A 106 -7.21 4.48 4.78
CA ALA A 106 -7.18 3.02 4.68
C ALA A 106 -7.77 2.41 5.95
N SER A 107 -8.33 1.23 5.81
CA SER A 107 -8.70 0.39 6.93
C SER A 107 -8.18 -1.02 6.71
N GLY A 108 -7.84 -1.70 7.78
CA GLY A 108 -7.31 -3.03 7.67
C GLY A 108 -6.93 -3.60 9.03
N ILE A 109 -6.03 -4.55 8.99
CA ILE A 109 -5.59 -5.29 10.17
C ILE A 109 -4.12 -4.95 10.43
N VAL A 110 -3.79 -4.65 11.70
CA VAL A 110 -2.38 -4.49 12.08
C VAL A 110 -1.67 -5.82 11.85
N TRP A 111 -0.69 -5.80 10.97
CA TRP A 111 0.00 -7.00 10.51
C TRP A 111 1.37 -7.17 11.16
N ALA A 112 2.03 -6.07 11.46
CA ALA A 112 3.32 -6.07 12.14
C ALA A 112 3.48 -4.79 12.96
N VAL A 113 4.26 -4.90 14.03
CA VAL A 113 4.61 -3.79 14.92
C VAL A 113 6.10 -3.71 15.13
#